data_002a55d7295a7cb9d6c35f5bd40c7ade
#
_entry.id   002a55d7295a7cb9d6c35f5bd40c7ade
#
_cell.length_a   1.000
_cell.length_b   1.000
_cell.length_c   1.000
_cell.angle_alpha   90.00
_cell.angle_beta   90.00
_cell.angle_gamma   90.00
#
_symmetry.space_group_name_H-M   'P 1'
#
loop_
_entity.id
_entity.type
_entity.pdbx_description
1 polymer ?
#
loop_
_entity_poly.entity_id
_entity_poly.type
_entity_poly.pdbx_seq_one_letter_code
_entity_poly.pdbx_strand_id
1 'polypeptide(L)'
;MDELIQNIKNLAEVYSANLKGKIEARTEEMKADDNSHYLIYRVLGISLQEGQLIDQYQNTGRFLYKYAGSFLEEAATLCFNYKFPDGIKTKVENTIGQRPKTFEIDFLNANDAIEVKWRDATTD
;
A
#
# COMPACT_ATOMS: atom_id res chain seq x y z
N MET A 1 -1.40 6.48 -26.00
CA MET A 1 -0.85 7.34 -24.93
C MET A 1 -1.94 7.99 -24.11
N ASP A 2 -2.95 8.61 -24.75
CA ASP A 2 -4.06 9.27 -24.03
C ASP A 2 -4.90 8.28 -23.22
N GLU A 3 -5.13 7.09 -23.76
CA GLU A 3 -5.84 6.02 -23.04
C GLU A 3 -5.04 5.56 -21.81
N LEU A 4 -3.73 5.41 -21.93
CA LEU A 4 -2.87 5.05 -20.81
C LEU A 4 -2.94 6.08 -19.68
N ILE A 5 -2.85 7.36 -20.04
CA ILE A 5 -2.94 8.46 -19.07
C ILE A 5 -4.31 8.45 -18.39
N GLN A 6 -5.39 8.24 -19.14
CA GLN A 6 -6.73 8.17 -18.58
C GLN A 6 -6.88 6.98 -17.64
N ASN A 7 -6.33 5.83 -17.99
CA ASN A 7 -6.35 4.62 -17.13
C ASN A 7 -5.60 4.85 -15.82
N ILE A 8 -4.46 5.53 -15.85
CA ILE A 8 -3.71 5.89 -14.64
C ILE A 8 -4.52 6.86 -13.77
N LYS A 9 -5.17 7.86 -14.37
CA LYS A 9 -6.03 8.79 -13.63
C LYS A 9 -7.21 8.07 -12.97
N ASN A 10 -7.86 7.16 -13.67
CA ASN A 10 -8.95 6.35 -13.14
C ASN A 10 -8.47 5.49 -11.96
N LEU A 11 -7.30 4.88 -12.10
CA LEU A 11 -6.66 4.09 -11.04
C LEU A 11 -6.39 4.95 -9.80
N ALA A 12 -5.88 6.16 -9.99
CA ALA A 12 -5.62 7.11 -8.89
C ALA A 12 -6.91 7.47 -8.15
N GLU A 13 -8.01 7.67 -8.86
CA GLU A 13 -9.31 7.96 -8.26
C GLU A 13 -9.81 6.80 -7.40
N VAL A 14 -9.67 5.56 -7.90
CA VAL A 14 -10.05 4.35 -7.14
C VAL A 14 -9.24 4.23 -5.86
N TYR A 15 -7.93 4.38 -5.93
CA TYR A 15 -7.06 4.32 -4.74
C TYR A 15 -7.35 5.45 -3.76
N SER A 16 -7.60 6.65 -4.25
CA SER A 16 -7.97 7.79 -3.40
C SER A 16 -9.27 7.53 -2.63
N ALA A 17 -10.29 7.02 -3.31
CA ALA A 17 -11.57 6.69 -2.68
C ALA A 17 -11.41 5.57 -1.64
N ASN A 18 -10.66 4.53 -1.96
CA ASN A 18 -10.41 3.42 -1.05
C ASN A 18 -9.61 3.85 0.17
N LEU A 19 -8.61 4.71 0.01
CA LEU A 19 -7.84 5.26 1.11
C LEU A 19 -8.72 6.07 2.06
N LYS A 20 -9.55 6.96 1.52
CA LYS A 20 -10.50 7.77 2.32
C LYS A 20 -11.47 6.87 3.08
N GLY A 21 -12.03 5.86 2.43
CA GLY A 21 -12.92 4.90 3.08
C GLY A 21 -12.25 4.13 4.20
N LYS A 22 -11.00 3.74 4.02
CA LYS A 22 -10.21 3.03 5.04
C LYS A 22 -9.94 3.92 6.26
N ILE A 23 -9.60 5.18 6.04
CA ILE A 23 -9.37 6.16 7.10
C ILE A 23 -10.67 6.41 7.87
N GLU A 24 -11.79 6.59 7.19
CA GLU A 24 -13.10 6.79 7.82
C GLU A 24 -13.52 5.58 8.66
N ALA A 25 -13.34 4.37 8.13
CA ALA A 25 -13.65 3.13 8.85
C ALA A 25 -12.81 3.02 10.14
N ARG A 26 -11.52 3.34 10.08
CA ARG A 26 -10.66 3.33 11.28
C ARG A 26 -11.07 4.39 12.28
N THR A 27 -11.47 5.58 11.83
CA THR A 27 -11.96 6.64 12.70
C THR A 27 -13.22 6.20 13.46
N GLU A 28 -14.15 5.51 12.80
CA GLU A 28 -15.35 4.97 13.45
C GLU A 28 -15.01 3.87 14.45
N GLU A 29 -14.07 2.99 14.13
CA GLU A 29 -13.59 1.96 15.07
C GLU A 29 -12.99 2.61 16.33
N MET A 30 -12.21 3.68 16.19
CA MET A 30 -11.62 4.40 17.31
C MET A 30 -12.67 5.04 18.23
N LYS A 31 -13.76 5.55 17.65
CA LYS A 31 -14.87 6.11 18.43
C LYS A 31 -15.59 5.06 19.27
N ALA A 32 -15.65 3.83 18.78
CA ALA A 32 -16.31 2.71 19.46
C ALA A 32 -15.40 2.00 20.48
N ASP A 33 -14.11 2.32 20.50
CA ASP A 33 -13.14 1.71 21.41
C ASP A 33 -13.32 2.20 22.84
N ASP A 34 -13.07 1.34 23.82
CA ASP A 34 -13.12 1.66 25.24
C ASP A 34 -11.93 2.49 25.74
N ASN A 35 -10.94 2.72 24.88
CA ASN A 35 -9.75 3.51 25.18
C ASN A 35 -8.82 2.94 26.26
N SER A 36 -9.03 1.69 26.69
CA SER A 36 -8.21 1.09 27.74
C SER A 36 -6.72 0.99 27.38
N HIS A 37 -6.41 0.83 26.09
CA HIS A 37 -5.03 0.75 25.62
C HIS A 37 -4.26 2.07 25.71
N TYR A 38 -4.94 3.21 25.93
CA TYR A 38 -4.29 4.50 26.14
C TYR A 38 -3.81 4.70 27.59
N LEU A 39 -4.12 3.78 28.49
CA LEU A 39 -3.74 3.91 29.91
C LEU A 39 -2.23 4.07 30.07
N ILE A 40 -1.42 3.33 29.33
CA ILE A 40 0.04 3.44 29.40
C ILE A 40 0.52 4.84 28.96
N TYR A 41 -0.13 5.44 27.97
CA TYR A 41 0.21 6.80 27.54
C TYR A 41 -0.07 7.80 28.65
N ARG A 42 -1.17 7.67 29.35
CA ARG A 42 -1.51 8.54 30.49
C ARG A 42 -0.50 8.42 31.64
N VAL A 43 -0.03 7.21 31.91
CA VAL A 43 1.03 6.97 32.90
C VAL A 43 2.30 7.72 32.53
N LEU A 44 2.61 7.83 31.23
CA LEU A 44 3.77 8.53 30.70
C LEU A 44 3.53 10.04 30.47
N GLY A 45 2.38 10.57 30.90
CA GLY A 45 2.07 11.99 30.80
C GLY A 45 1.42 12.41 29.48
N ILE A 46 0.99 11.45 28.66
CA ILE A 46 0.28 11.73 27.40
C ILE A 46 -1.23 11.70 27.67
N SER A 47 -1.94 12.76 27.31
CA SER A 47 -3.39 12.82 27.49
C SER A 47 -4.11 11.82 26.55
N LEU A 48 -5.36 11.48 26.87
CA LEU A 48 -6.18 10.63 26.01
C LEU A 48 -6.30 11.24 24.60
N GLN A 49 -6.54 12.54 24.50
CA GLN A 49 -6.69 13.23 23.21
C GLN A 49 -5.40 13.16 22.38
N GLU A 50 -4.25 13.39 23.01
CA GLU A 50 -2.95 13.26 22.35
C GLU A 50 -2.69 11.85 21.88
N GLY A 51 -2.98 10.84 22.70
CA GLY A 51 -2.85 9.43 22.34
C GLY A 51 -3.71 9.04 21.15
N GLN A 52 -4.96 9.51 21.11
CA GLN A 52 -5.87 9.27 19.99
C GLN A 52 -5.37 9.90 18.70
N LEU A 53 -4.83 11.14 18.76
CA LEU A 53 -4.25 11.81 17.59
C LEU A 53 -3.03 11.07 17.06
N ILE A 54 -2.14 10.63 17.93
CA ILE A 54 -0.95 9.86 17.54
C ILE A 54 -1.38 8.58 16.82
N ASP A 55 -2.33 7.84 17.40
CA ASP A 55 -2.83 6.59 16.82
C ASP A 55 -3.48 6.84 15.46
N GLN A 56 -4.28 7.90 15.33
CA GLN A 56 -4.90 8.28 14.07
C GLN A 56 -3.86 8.60 12.98
N TYR A 57 -2.84 9.39 13.30
CA TYR A 57 -1.79 9.75 12.35
C TYR A 57 -0.95 8.55 11.95
N GLN A 58 -0.63 7.65 12.88
CA GLN A 58 0.10 6.42 12.58
C GLN A 58 -0.69 5.52 11.62
N ASN A 59 -1.98 5.33 11.86
CA ASN A 59 -2.83 4.53 10.99
C ASN A 59 -3.00 5.15 9.61
N THR A 60 -3.23 6.46 9.55
CA THR A 60 -3.35 7.20 8.28
C THR A 60 -2.07 7.08 7.47
N GLY A 61 -0.91 7.26 8.10
CA GLY A 61 0.40 7.12 7.46
C GLY A 61 0.61 5.72 6.91
N ARG A 62 0.28 4.70 7.70
CA ARG A 62 0.43 3.30 7.29
C ARG A 62 -0.46 2.96 6.10
N PHE A 63 -1.72 3.42 6.11
CA PHE A 63 -2.63 3.22 4.98
C PHE A 63 -2.14 3.95 3.74
N LEU A 64 -1.67 5.19 3.89
CA LEU A 64 -1.13 5.98 2.79
C LEU A 64 0.06 5.27 2.14
N TYR A 65 1.02 4.80 2.92
CA TYR A 65 2.19 4.09 2.38
C TYR A 65 1.79 2.82 1.64
N LYS A 66 0.86 2.06 2.20
CA LYS A 66 0.35 0.83 1.58
C LYS A 66 -0.31 1.12 0.24
N TYR A 67 -1.23 2.08 0.20
CA TYR A 67 -1.97 2.40 -1.03
C TYR A 67 -1.09 3.09 -2.06
N ALA A 68 -0.17 3.96 -1.63
CA ALA A 68 0.77 4.60 -2.54
C ALA A 68 1.69 3.58 -3.22
N GLY A 69 2.19 2.60 -2.46
CA GLY A 69 3.00 1.51 -3.01
C GLY A 69 2.23 0.68 -4.02
N SER A 70 1.01 0.26 -3.68
CA SER A 70 0.15 -0.52 -4.57
C SER A 70 -0.25 0.26 -5.82
N PHE A 71 -0.59 1.53 -5.67
CA PHE A 71 -0.90 2.41 -6.79
C PHE A 71 0.29 2.52 -7.76
N LEU A 72 1.49 2.78 -7.23
CA LEU A 72 2.71 2.90 -8.04
C LEU A 72 2.98 1.61 -8.81
N GLU A 73 2.85 0.46 -8.15
CA GLU A 73 3.05 -0.85 -8.76
C GLU A 73 2.08 -1.08 -9.92
N GLU A 74 0.78 -0.80 -9.71
CA GLU A 74 -0.22 -0.97 -10.77
C GLU A 74 -0.05 0.04 -11.89
N ALA A 75 0.26 1.30 -11.58
CA ALA A 75 0.51 2.33 -12.59
C ALA A 75 1.73 1.97 -13.45
N ALA A 76 2.80 1.48 -12.83
CA ALA A 76 3.99 1.02 -13.55
C ALA A 76 3.65 -0.17 -14.45
N THR A 77 2.82 -1.10 -13.97
CA THR A 77 2.37 -2.26 -14.75
C THR A 77 1.58 -1.81 -15.99
N LEU A 78 0.70 -0.80 -15.85
CA LEU A 78 0.00 -0.23 -17.00
C LEU A 78 0.98 0.35 -18.03
N CYS A 79 2.01 1.04 -17.59
CA CYS A 79 3.04 1.59 -18.46
C CYS A 79 3.85 0.50 -19.17
N PHE A 80 4.24 -0.53 -18.44
CA PHE A 80 4.99 -1.67 -19.02
C PHE A 80 4.13 -2.44 -20.02
N ASN A 81 2.86 -2.69 -19.71
CA ASN A 81 1.94 -3.37 -20.62
C ASN A 81 1.65 -2.55 -21.88
N TYR A 82 1.66 -1.24 -21.78
CA TYR A 82 1.51 -0.37 -22.95
C TYR A 82 2.66 -0.59 -23.95
N LYS A 83 3.89 -0.72 -23.44
CA LYS A 83 5.08 -0.93 -24.26
C LYS A 83 5.31 -2.41 -24.60
N PHE A 84 5.01 -3.30 -23.66
CA PHE A 84 5.25 -4.75 -23.75
C PHE A 84 3.96 -5.51 -23.41
N PRO A 85 3.02 -5.63 -24.37
CA PRO A 85 1.70 -6.21 -24.09
C PRO A 85 1.71 -7.68 -23.60
N ASP A 86 2.80 -8.40 -23.78
CA ASP A 86 2.97 -9.80 -23.37
C ASP A 86 3.43 -9.96 -21.90
N GLY A 87 3.71 -8.86 -21.20
CA GLY A 87 4.15 -8.92 -19.81
C GLY A 87 3.01 -9.16 -18.82
N ILE A 88 3.29 -9.92 -17.77
CA ILE A 88 2.32 -10.27 -16.72
C ILE A 88 2.94 -10.15 -15.33
N LYS A 89 2.07 -9.92 -14.33
CA LYS A 89 2.42 -10.10 -12.92
C LYS A 89 2.24 -11.58 -12.59
N THR A 90 3.25 -12.21 -12.02
CA THR A 90 3.23 -13.64 -11.75
C THR A 90 4.10 -14.01 -10.57
N LYS A 91 4.00 -15.26 -10.16
CA LYS A 91 4.87 -15.87 -9.15
C LYS A 91 5.76 -16.91 -9.82
N VAL A 92 7.03 -16.93 -9.42
CA VAL A 92 7.99 -17.94 -9.87
C VAL A 92 8.45 -18.77 -8.69
N GLU A 93 8.72 -20.06 -8.95
CA GLU A 93 9.18 -20.98 -7.92
C GLU A 93 10.59 -20.61 -7.44
N ASN A 94 10.80 -20.69 -6.12
CA ASN A 94 12.12 -20.49 -5.55
C ASN A 94 12.96 -21.76 -5.73
N THR A 95 13.95 -21.71 -6.62
CA THR A 95 14.85 -22.83 -6.92
C THR A 95 16.18 -22.75 -6.18
N ILE A 96 16.41 -21.66 -5.40
CA ILE A 96 17.70 -21.42 -4.75
C ILE A 96 17.62 -21.44 -3.22
N GLY A 97 16.42 -21.62 -2.67
CA GLY A 97 16.21 -21.64 -1.21
C GLY A 97 14.88 -22.28 -0.87
N GLN A 98 14.55 -22.28 0.42
CA GLN A 98 13.31 -22.90 0.93
C GLN A 98 12.23 -21.90 1.27
N ARG A 99 12.58 -20.65 1.52
CA ARG A 99 11.64 -19.57 1.88
C ARG A 99 12.04 -18.28 1.20
N PRO A 100 11.06 -17.57 0.59
CA PRO A 100 9.69 -18.02 0.33
C PRO A 100 9.66 -19.16 -0.69
N LYS A 101 8.55 -19.89 -0.76
CA LYS A 101 8.38 -20.97 -1.76
C LYS A 101 8.32 -20.43 -3.17
N THR A 102 7.74 -19.25 -3.34
CA THR A 102 7.60 -18.56 -4.61
C THR A 102 8.02 -17.11 -4.47
N PHE A 103 8.54 -16.53 -5.54
CA PHE A 103 8.78 -15.10 -5.65
C PHE A 103 7.71 -14.46 -6.51
N GLU A 104 7.12 -13.36 -6.03
CA GLU A 104 6.21 -12.55 -6.83
C GLU A 104 7.01 -11.59 -7.70
N ILE A 105 6.73 -11.59 -9.01
CA ILE A 105 7.35 -10.70 -9.98
C ILE A 105 6.31 -9.69 -10.45
N ASP A 106 6.55 -8.41 -10.26
CA ASP A 106 5.59 -7.35 -10.58
C ASP A 106 5.31 -7.27 -12.08
N PHE A 107 6.32 -7.47 -12.89
CA PHE A 107 6.18 -7.52 -14.35
C PHE A 107 7.20 -8.48 -14.92
N LEU A 108 6.73 -9.46 -15.69
CA LEU A 108 7.57 -10.49 -16.32
C LEU A 108 7.18 -10.64 -17.78
N ASN A 109 8.17 -10.59 -18.68
CA ASN A 109 8.02 -10.98 -20.08
C ASN A 109 9.19 -11.89 -20.47
N ALA A 110 9.34 -12.19 -21.78
CA ALA A 110 10.38 -13.09 -22.27
C ALA A 110 11.81 -12.60 -21.97
N ASN A 111 12.00 -11.30 -21.82
CA ASN A 111 13.34 -10.69 -21.72
C ASN A 111 13.61 -10.04 -20.37
N ASP A 112 12.55 -9.64 -19.62
CA ASP A 112 12.70 -8.78 -18.45
C ASP A 112 11.88 -9.30 -17.27
N ALA A 113 12.46 -9.19 -16.07
CA ALA A 113 11.76 -9.35 -14.80
C ALA A 113 11.94 -8.05 -14.03
N ILE A 114 10.83 -7.38 -13.68
CA ILE A 114 10.86 -6.04 -13.09
C ILE A 114 10.15 -6.06 -11.75
N GLU A 115 10.81 -5.52 -10.74
CA GLU A 115 10.26 -5.25 -9.42
C GLU A 115 10.05 -3.74 -9.28
N VAL A 116 8.87 -3.33 -8.82
CA VAL A 116 8.54 -1.92 -8.62
C VAL A 116 8.61 -1.59 -7.13
N LYS A 117 9.41 -0.59 -6.77
CA LYS A 117 9.55 -0.14 -5.39
C LYS A 117 9.33 1.37 -5.29
N TRP A 118 8.54 1.78 -4.30
CA TRP A 118 8.51 3.17 -3.89
C TRP A 118 9.71 3.45 -2.99
N ARG A 119 10.52 4.45 -3.38
CA ARG A 119 11.79 4.75 -2.73
C ARG A 119 11.69 4.97 -1.22
N ASP A 120 10.63 5.64 -0.80
CA ASP A 120 10.43 6.01 0.60
C ASP A 120 9.54 5.02 1.36
N ALA A 121 9.18 3.89 0.74
CA ALA A 121 8.38 2.86 1.41
C ALA A 121 9.19 2.21 2.53
N THR A 122 8.53 2.00 3.68
CA THR A 122 9.09 1.18 4.75
C THR A 122 8.97 -0.29 4.37
N THR A 123 9.99 -1.07 4.68
CA THR A 123 10.08 -2.49 4.28
C THR A 123 9.71 -3.45 5.41
N ASP A 124 8.89 -3.04 6.32
CA ASP A 124 8.45 -3.87 7.45
C ASP A 124 7.51 -5.00 7.04
#